data_2306b2160a5b52b10c5dc1e5a6ad3cff
#
_entry.id   2306b2160a5b52b10c5dc1e5a6ad3cff
#
_cell.length_a   1.000
_cell.length_b   1.000
_cell.length_c   1.000
_cell.angle_alpha   90.00
_cell.angle_beta   90.00
_cell.angle_gamma   90.00
#
_symmetry.space_group_name_H-M   'P 1'
#
loop_
_entity.id
_entity.type
_entity.pdbx_description
1 polymer ?
#
loop_
_entity_poly.entity_id
_entity_poly.type
_entity_poly.pdbx_seq_one_letter_code
_entity_poly.pdbx_strand_id
1 'polypeptide(L)'
;MVFRDGDFADLYPALGQPAYAPWRLALVTLLQFREGLSDRQAAEAVRGRIDWKYLLALELADAGFDHSVLCEFRGRLLEHGAGERLLGRLLDAAREGGLLKARGRQRTDSTHVLAAVRDLNRVELLAETLRAALNEIAVAAPDWLRVLAPPAWYERYGRRIEDMRLPETGPKRDAYAAQVGAEGYRLLDTLAGSDAPPDLSTLPSVVVLRRVWARHFERTEPGSGGSGDAGGDGGGARLRPVQGRGPGDRVESPYDTDARFRTKGGTRWTGYMVHLTESCDEGAPRLVLHADTTPANVHEAPRTAPIHDALAAKGLARRSTWWTPPTSAPSTSSPPASGTASTWSVPAGGT
;
A
#
# COMPACT_ATOMS: atom_id res chain seq x y z
N MET A 1 -5.76 -13.10 -29.63
CA MET A 1 -5.07 -11.98 -28.92
C MET A 1 -5.73 -11.83 -27.58
N VAL A 2 -4.95 -11.80 -26.47
CA VAL A 2 -5.50 -11.79 -25.11
C VAL A 2 -6.13 -10.44 -24.75
N PHE A 3 -5.48 -9.33 -25.14
CA PHE A 3 -5.94 -7.97 -24.88
C PHE A 3 -6.26 -7.23 -26.17
N ARG A 4 -7.22 -6.30 -26.12
CA ARG A 4 -7.60 -5.41 -27.21
C ARG A 4 -7.64 -3.97 -26.71
N ASP A 5 -7.46 -2.98 -27.56
CA ASP A 5 -7.53 -1.56 -27.16
C ASP A 5 -8.88 -1.20 -26.56
N GLY A 6 -9.98 -1.78 -27.09
CA GLY A 6 -11.31 -1.58 -26.54
C GLY A 6 -11.48 -2.03 -25.07
N ASP A 7 -10.61 -2.90 -24.57
CA ASP A 7 -10.64 -3.35 -23.18
C ASP A 7 -10.21 -2.24 -22.20
N PHE A 8 -9.57 -1.19 -22.71
CA PHE A 8 -8.98 -0.09 -21.93
C PHE A 8 -9.43 1.30 -22.42
N ALA A 9 -10.40 1.37 -23.33
CA ALA A 9 -10.81 2.63 -23.94
C ALA A 9 -11.30 3.67 -22.92
N ASP A 10 -11.95 3.21 -21.85
CA ASP A 10 -12.46 4.03 -20.74
C ASP A 10 -11.35 4.66 -19.87
N LEU A 11 -10.12 4.18 -19.98
CA LEU A 11 -8.97 4.72 -19.24
C LEU A 11 -8.35 5.96 -19.91
N TYR A 12 -8.82 6.31 -21.11
CA TYR A 12 -8.24 7.37 -21.92
C TYR A 12 -9.30 8.38 -22.35
N PRO A 13 -8.96 9.67 -22.45
CA PRO A 13 -9.88 10.68 -22.95
C PRO A 13 -10.18 10.42 -24.44
N ALA A 14 -11.40 10.75 -24.86
CA ALA A 14 -11.83 10.61 -26.25
C ALA A 14 -11.14 11.58 -27.22
N LEU A 15 -10.57 12.66 -26.70
CA LEU A 15 -9.88 13.72 -27.47
C LEU A 15 -8.46 13.90 -26.91
N GLY A 16 -7.50 14.19 -27.79
CA GLY A 16 -6.10 14.44 -27.43
C GLY A 16 -5.12 13.69 -28.31
N GLN A 17 -3.86 13.65 -27.91
CA GLN A 17 -2.84 12.84 -28.59
C GLN A 17 -3.17 11.35 -28.46
N PRO A 18 -3.03 10.56 -29.56
CA PRO A 18 -3.21 9.12 -29.48
C PRO A 18 -2.26 8.50 -28.44
N ALA A 19 -2.83 7.71 -27.52
CA ALA A 19 -2.03 6.95 -26.59
C ALA A 19 -1.28 5.81 -27.30
N TYR A 20 -0.18 5.37 -26.73
CA TYR A 20 0.43 4.10 -27.14
C TYR A 20 -0.58 2.98 -26.89
N ALA A 21 -0.68 2.03 -27.82
CA ALA A 21 -1.71 0.99 -27.82
C ALA A 21 -1.83 0.29 -26.44
N PRO A 22 -2.93 0.47 -25.70
CA PRO A 22 -3.08 -0.03 -24.33
C PRO A 22 -2.90 -1.54 -24.20
N TRP A 23 -3.33 -2.32 -25.21
CA TRP A 23 -3.14 -3.77 -25.20
C TRP A 23 -1.66 -4.17 -25.18
N ARG A 24 -0.78 -3.38 -25.84
CA ARG A 24 0.67 -3.59 -25.78
C ARG A 24 1.23 -3.30 -24.41
N LEU A 25 0.79 -2.19 -23.79
CA LEU A 25 1.20 -1.85 -22.43
C LEU A 25 0.78 -2.93 -21.41
N ALA A 26 -0.41 -3.51 -21.57
CA ALA A 26 -0.88 -4.63 -20.76
C ALA A 26 0.05 -5.86 -20.92
N LEU A 27 0.42 -6.23 -22.14
CA LEU A 27 1.38 -7.33 -22.38
C LEU A 27 2.77 -7.01 -21.83
N VAL A 28 3.27 -5.80 -22.05
CA VAL A 28 4.58 -5.37 -21.51
C VAL A 28 4.58 -5.46 -20.00
N THR A 29 3.50 -5.05 -19.32
CA THR A 29 3.37 -5.15 -17.86
C THR A 29 3.49 -6.61 -17.39
N LEU A 30 2.88 -7.56 -18.10
CA LEU A 30 3.00 -9.00 -17.79
C LEU A 30 4.43 -9.53 -18.02
N LEU A 31 5.04 -9.16 -19.13
CA LEU A 31 6.42 -9.57 -19.46
C LEU A 31 7.41 -8.97 -18.46
N GLN A 32 7.24 -7.71 -18.12
CA GLN A 32 8.00 -6.99 -17.10
C GLN A 32 7.96 -7.73 -15.76
N PHE A 33 6.77 -8.10 -15.31
CA PHE A 33 6.60 -8.83 -14.07
C PHE A 33 7.23 -10.23 -14.13
N ARG A 34 7.03 -10.95 -15.23
CA ARG A 34 7.60 -12.28 -15.45
C ARG A 34 9.12 -12.29 -15.37
N GLU A 35 9.77 -11.28 -15.92
CA GLU A 35 11.22 -11.19 -16.00
C GLU A 35 11.86 -10.35 -14.88
N GLY A 36 11.04 -9.76 -13.98
CA GLY A 36 11.51 -8.95 -12.87
C GLY A 36 12.18 -7.64 -13.30
N LEU A 37 11.73 -7.04 -14.39
CA LEU A 37 12.33 -5.84 -14.97
C LEU A 37 11.77 -4.56 -14.34
N SER A 38 12.62 -3.54 -14.23
CA SER A 38 12.16 -2.17 -13.97
C SER A 38 11.48 -1.56 -15.20
N ASP A 39 10.75 -0.45 -15.06
CA ASP A 39 10.10 0.24 -16.18
C ASP A 39 11.09 0.62 -17.28
N ARG A 40 12.27 1.10 -16.91
CA ARG A 40 13.35 1.41 -17.86
C ARG A 40 13.80 0.17 -18.63
N GLN A 41 14.06 -0.91 -17.92
CA GLN A 41 14.50 -2.16 -18.54
C GLN A 41 13.43 -2.73 -19.47
N ALA A 42 12.13 -2.63 -19.07
CA ALA A 42 11.03 -3.06 -19.91
C ALA A 42 10.90 -2.20 -21.18
N ALA A 43 11.02 -0.87 -21.08
CA ALA A 43 11.03 0.02 -22.24
C ALA A 43 12.22 -0.26 -23.18
N GLU A 44 13.42 -0.51 -22.64
CA GLU A 44 14.59 -0.93 -23.42
C GLU A 44 14.38 -2.32 -24.06
N ALA A 45 13.74 -3.26 -23.36
CA ALA A 45 13.40 -4.57 -23.94
C ALA A 45 12.44 -4.43 -25.13
N VAL A 46 11.43 -3.56 -25.05
CA VAL A 46 10.55 -3.25 -26.19
C VAL A 46 11.34 -2.69 -27.37
N ARG A 47 12.32 -1.82 -27.10
CA ARG A 47 13.15 -1.20 -28.14
C ARG A 47 14.13 -2.16 -28.80
N GLY A 48 14.76 -3.04 -28.02
CA GLY A 48 15.91 -3.82 -28.47
C GLY A 48 15.66 -5.31 -28.69
N ARG A 49 14.62 -5.90 -28.12
CA ARG A 49 14.41 -7.36 -28.15
C ARG A 49 13.49 -7.78 -29.28
N ILE A 50 13.97 -8.68 -30.11
CA ILE A 50 13.23 -9.20 -31.28
C ILE A 50 12.01 -10.03 -30.85
N ASP A 51 12.14 -10.85 -29.81
CA ASP A 51 11.05 -11.67 -29.27
C ASP A 51 9.90 -10.80 -28.71
N TRP A 52 10.23 -9.70 -28.03
CA TRP A 52 9.22 -8.75 -27.57
C TRP A 52 8.58 -7.99 -28.72
N LYS A 53 9.37 -7.54 -29.71
CA LYS A 53 8.83 -6.90 -30.92
C LYS A 53 7.87 -7.81 -31.66
N TYR A 54 8.22 -9.07 -31.82
CA TYR A 54 7.36 -10.07 -32.45
C TYR A 54 6.03 -10.23 -31.68
N LEU A 55 6.11 -10.43 -30.36
CA LEU A 55 4.92 -10.61 -29.52
C LEU A 55 4.01 -9.38 -29.51
N LEU A 56 4.59 -8.19 -29.52
CA LEU A 56 3.89 -6.90 -29.50
C LEU A 56 3.46 -6.43 -30.90
N ALA A 57 3.73 -7.22 -31.95
CA ALA A 57 3.49 -6.86 -33.34
C ALA A 57 4.07 -5.47 -33.69
N LEU A 58 5.37 -5.27 -33.37
CA LEU A 58 6.13 -4.07 -33.65
C LEU A 58 7.10 -4.33 -34.78
N GLU A 59 7.38 -3.28 -35.58
CA GLU A 59 8.45 -3.32 -36.55
C GLU A 59 9.84 -3.34 -35.87
N LEU A 60 10.84 -3.88 -36.54
CA LEU A 60 12.20 -3.96 -35.98
C LEU A 60 12.77 -2.57 -35.64
N ALA A 61 12.44 -1.57 -36.46
CA ALA A 61 12.88 -0.19 -36.27
C ALA A 61 12.00 0.64 -35.31
N ASP A 62 10.94 0.05 -34.75
CA ASP A 62 10.07 0.76 -33.82
C ASP A 62 10.87 1.24 -32.58
N ALA A 63 10.78 2.53 -32.29
CA ALA A 63 11.54 3.18 -31.23
C ALA A 63 11.02 2.85 -29.82
N GLY A 64 9.89 2.16 -29.70
CA GLY A 64 9.24 1.89 -28.43
C GLY A 64 8.62 3.15 -27.81
N PHE A 65 8.66 3.22 -26.49
CA PHE A 65 8.08 4.32 -25.71
C PHE A 65 8.99 4.69 -24.51
N ASP A 66 8.72 5.84 -23.89
CA ASP A 66 9.38 6.24 -22.66
C ASP A 66 8.87 5.41 -21.47
N HIS A 67 9.75 5.07 -20.54
CA HIS A 67 9.42 4.24 -19.38
C HIS A 67 8.29 4.80 -18.50
N SER A 68 8.09 6.14 -18.48
CA SER A 68 7.01 6.79 -17.73
C SER A 68 5.61 6.34 -18.19
N VAL A 69 5.48 5.93 -19.47
CA VAL A 69 4.21 5.45 -20.03
C VAL A 69 3.68 4.20 -19.29
N LEU A 70 4.58 3.32 -18.80
CA LEU A 70 4.18 2.15 -18.01
C LEU A 70 3.65 2.57 -16.62
N CYS A 71 4.31 3.55 -16.00
CA CYS A 71 3.87 4.10 -14.72
C CYS A 71 2.49 4.76 -14.86
N GLU A 72 2.30 5.59 -15.89
CA GLU A 72 1.00 6.23 -16.18
C GLU A 72 -0.10 5.21 -16.47
N PHE A 73 0.19 4.18 -17.27
CA PHE A 73 -0.78 3.12 -17.56
C PHE A 73 -1.24 2.40 -16.29
N ARG A 74 -0.31 2.02 -15.42
CA ARG A 74 -0.65 1.41 -14.13
C ARG A 74 -1.43 2.36 -13.22
N GLY A 75 -1.06 3.65 -13.19
CA GLY A 75 -1.81 4.69 -12.47
C GLY A 75 -3.26 4.73 -12.92
N ARG A 76 -3.51 4.77 -14.24
CA ARG A 76 -4.87 4.75 -14.82
C ARG A 76 -5.64 3.48 -14.46
N LEU A 77 -5.00 2.31 -14.49
CA LEU A 77 -5.63 1.05 -14.04
C LEU A 77 -6.08 1.11 -12.59
N LEU A 78 -5.28 1.70 -11.71
CA LEU A 78 -5.58 1.83 -10.28
C LEU A 78 -6.69 2.87 -10.04
N GLU A 79 -6.59 4.04 -10.63
CA GLU A 79 -7.56 5.13 -10.49
C GLU A 79 -8.98 4.73 -10.92
N HIS A 80 -9.08 3.88 -11.96
CA HIS A 80 -10.35 3.39 -12.48
C HIS A 80 -10.76 2.02 -11.91
N GLY A 81 -10.06 1.49 -10.91
CA GLY A 81 -10.35 0.16 -10.35
C GLY A 81 -10.23 -0.99 -11.37
N ALA A 82 -9.45 -0.78 -12.44
CA ALA A 82 -9.36 -1.70 -13.58
C ALA A 82 -8.28 -2.79 -13.43
N GLY A 83 -7.64 -2.89 -12.26
CA GLY A 83 -6.56 -3.86 -12.03
C GLY A 83 -6.98 -5.33 -12.25
N GLU A 84 -8.21 -5.68 -11.88
CA GLU A 84 -8.75 -7.03 -12.11
C GLU A 84 -9.04 -7.35 -13.59
N ARG A 85 -9.09 -6.35 -14.46
CA ARG A 85 -9.38 -6.52 -15.89
C ARG A 85 -8.30 -7.35 -16.58
N LEU A 86 -7.03 -7.14 -16.21
CA LEU A 86 -5.92 -7.93 -16.75
C LEU A 86 -6.07 -9.41 -16.42
N LEU A 87 -6.37 -9.73 -15.16
CA LEU A 87 -6.60 -11.10 -14.72
C LEU A 87 -7.83 -11.70 -15.42
N GLY A 88 -8.93 -10.94 -15.49
CA GLY A 88 -10.15 -11.38 -16.16
C GLY A 88 -9.91 -11.81 -17.61
N ARG A 89 -9.23 -10.98 -18.40
CA ARG A 89 -8.89 -11.29 -19.80
C ARG A 89 -7.97 -12.51 -19.95
N LEU A 90 -7.03 -12.69 -19.03
CA LEU A 90 -6.19 -13.91 -19.01
C LEU A 90 -7.02 -15.17 -18.73
N LEU A 91 -7.96 -15.09 -17.78
CA LEU A 91 -8.86 -16.19 -17.45
C LEU A 91 -9.82 -16.52 -18.59
N ASP A 92 -10.32 -15.51 -19.32
CA ASP A 92 -11.15 -15.74 -20.51
C ASP A 92 -10.35 -16.45 -21.61
N ALA A 93 -9.13 -15.98 -21.90
CA ALA A 93 -8.25 -16.65 -22.86
C ALA A 93 -7.88 -18.07 -22.43
N ALA A 94 -7.64 -18.31 -21.14
CA ALA A 94 -7.39 -19.64 -20.61
C ALA A 94 -8.61 -20.58 -20.74
N ARG A 95 -9.82 -20.03 -20.58
CA ARG A 95 -11.08 -20.76 -20.76
C ARG A 95 -11.28 -21.12 -22.23
N GLU A 96 -11.12 -20.16 -23.14
CA GLU A 96 -11.20 -20.36 -24.59
C GLU A 96 -10.16 -21.39 -25.09
N GLY A 97 -8.96 -21.37 -24.51
CA GLY A 97 -7.88 -22.33 -24.80
C GLY A 97 -8.04 -23.71 -24.12
N GLY A 98 -9.14 -23.95 -23.39
CA GLY A 98 -9.38 -25.22 -22.71
C GLY A 98 -8.48 -25.49 -21.48
N LEU A 99 -7.71 -24.49 -21.05
CA LEU A 99 -6.81 -24.58 -19.91
C LEU A 99 -7.53 -24.41 -18.56
N LEU A 100 -8.72 -23.83 -18.57
CA LEU A 100 -9.54 -23.59 -17.39
C LEU A 100 -10.91 -24.25 -17.54
N LYS A 101 -11.24 -25.20 -16.67
CA LYS A 101 -12.52 -25.89 -16.65
C LYS A 101 -13.59 -25.05 -15.95
N ALA A 102 -14.79 -24.92 -16.52
CA ALA A 102 -15.87 -24.10 -15.99
C ALA A 102 -16.33 -24.48 -14.57
N ARG A 103 -16.11 -25.72 -14.11
CA ARG A 103 -16.46 -26.21 -12.76
C ARG A 103 -15.36 -27.07 -12.14
N GLY A 104 -14.11 -26.83 -12.44
CA GLY A 104 -12.98 -27.56 -11.94
C GLY A 104 -12.75 -27.38 -10.41
N ARG A 105 -11.75 -27.98 -9.80
CA ARG A 105 -11.37 -27.86 -8.39
C ARG A 105 -10.68 -26.53 -8.12
N GLN A 106 -10.87 -25.97 -6.92
CA GLN A 106 -10.17 -24.75 -6.45
C GLN A 106 -9.64 -24.95 -5.05
N ARG A 107 -8.61 -24.24 -4.72
CA ARG A 107 -8.23 -24.02 -3.34
C ARG A 107 -7.96 -22.53 -3.12
N THR A 108 -8.27 -22.06 -1.93
CA THR A 108 -7.92 -20.72 -1.49
C THR A 108 -6.91 -20.84 -0.37
N ASP A 109 -5.82 -20.10 -0.48
CA ASP A 109 -4.80 -19.99 0.55
C ASP A 109 -4.48 -18.52 0.81
N SER A 110 -3.93 -18.23 1.99
CA SER A 110 -3.63 -16.85 2.42
C SER A 110 -2.14 -16.70 2.64
N THR A 111 -1.60 -15.64 2.08
CA THR A 111 -0.22 -15.22 2.35
C THR A 111 -0.19 -13.77 2.82
N HIS A 112 0.92 -13.37 3.44
CA HIS A 112 1.13 -12.00 3.87
C HIS A 112 1.80 -11.18 2.77
N VAL A 113 1.45 -9.89 2.73
CA VAL A 113 2.09 -8.89 1.87
C VAL A 113 2.59 -7.77 2.78
N LEU A 114 3.87 -7.47 2.67
CA LEU A 114 4.48 -6.36 3.38
C LEU A 114 4.01 -5.04 2.77
N ALA A 115 3.62 -4.09 3.60
CA ALA A 115 3.45 -2.72 3.13
C ALA A 115 4.81 -2.14 2.72
N ALA A 116 4.81 -1.28 1.72
CA ALA A 116 6.01 -0.57 1.28
C ALA A 116 6.33 0.61 2.24
N VAL A 117 6.20 0.37 3.54
CA VAL A 117 6.45 1.34 4.61
C VAL A 117 7.39 0.73 5.64
N ARG A 118 8.20 1.58 6.24
CA ARG A 118 9.07 1.15 7.35
C ARG A 118 8.25 0.92 8.62
N ASP A 119 8.62 -0.08 9.40
CA ASP A 119 8.13 -0.24 10.77
C ASP A 119 8.66 0.90 11.64
N LEU A 120 7.74 1.72 12.14
CA LEU A 120 8.05 2.87 12.99
C LEU A 120 7.74 2.53 14.45
N ASN A 121 8.65 2.87 15.34
CA ASN A 121 8.31 2.87 16.75
C ASN A 121 7.33 4.04 17.05
N ARG A 122 6.72 4.04 18.25
CA ARG A 122 5.68 5.02 18.58
C ARG A 122 6.12 6.47 18.41
N VAL A 123 7.33 6.82 18.83
CA VAL A 123 7.83 8.20 18.77
C VAL A 123 8.18 8.60 17.33
N GLU A 124 8.78 7.67 16.58
CA GLU A 124 9.01 7.84 15.14
C GLU A 124 7.71 8.05 14.38
N LEU A 125 6.69 7.24 14.65
CA LEU A 125 5.36 7.39 14.04
C LEU A 125 4.79 8.79 14.29
N LEU A 126 4.84 9.28 15.52
CA LEU A 126 4.31 10.61 15.88
C LEU A 126 5.04 11.72 15.14
N ALA A 127 6.38 11.72 15.19
CA ALA A 127 7.17 12.73 14.53
C ALA A 127 7.05 12.68 13.00
N GLU A 128 7.01 11.46 12.41
CA GLU A 128 6.83 11.28 10.96
C GLU A 128 5.42 11.67 10.50
N THR A 129 4.39 11.44 11.33
CA THR A 129 3.03 11.88 11.02
C THR A 129 2.93 13.41 10.98
N LEU A 130 3.57 14.10 11.93
CA LEU A 130 3.60 15.57 11.93
C LEU A 130 4.39 16.07 10.72
N ARG A 131 5.55 15.45 10.41
CA ARG A 131 6.35 15.79 9.23
C ARG A 131 5.57 15.63 7.93
N ALA A 132 4.81 14.53 7.77
CA ALA A 132 3.98 14.30 6.59
C ALA A 132 2.93 15.41 6.41
N ALA A 133 2.26 15.82 7.49
CA ALA A 133 1.30 16.91 7.46
C ALA A 133 1.96 18.26 7.08
N LEU A 134 3.10 18.57 7.68
CA LEU A 134 3.86 19.79 7.37
C LEU A 134 4.32 19.83 5.91
N ASN A 135 4.76 18.69 5.36
CA ASN A 135 5.18 18.62 3.97
C ASN A 135 4.02 18.83 2.99
N GLU A 136 2.87 18.25 3.23
CA GLU A 136 1.70 18.43 2.37
C GLU A 136 1.19 19.88 2.44
N ILE A 137 1.17 20.49 3.63
CA ILE A 137 0.85 21.91 3.81
C ILE A 137 1.89 22.79 3.13
N ALA A 138 3.18 22.44 3.18
CA ALA A 138 4.24 23.20 2.50
C ALA A 138 4.05 23.25 0.98
N VAL A 139 3.46 22.20 0.39
CA VAL A 139 3.11 22.16 -1.04
C VAL A 139 1.85 22.99 -1.31
N ALA A 140 0.81 22.85 -0.46
CA ALA A 140 -0.49 23.49 -0.68
C ALA A 140 -0.49 24.99 -0.34
N ALA A 141 0.20 25.41 0.73
CA ALA A 141 0.22 26.79 1.24
C ALA A 141 1.58 27.16 1.85
N PRO A 142 2.66 27.28 1.05
CA PRO A 142 4.02 27.49 1.54
C PRO A 142 4.18 28.79 2.33
N ASP A 143 3.55 29.87 1.91
CA ASP A 143 3.67 31.17 2.57
C ASP A 143 2.96 31.20 3.93
N TRP A 144 1.80 30.57 4.02
CA TRP A 144 1.10 30.42 5.29
C TRP A 144 1.91 29.60 6.30
N LEU A 145 2.48 28.47 5.86
CA LEU A 145 3.32 27.63 6.72
C LEU A 145 4.58 28.36 7.18
N ARG A 146 5.18 29.17 6.31
CA ARG A 146 6.40 29.95 6.65
C ARG A 146 6.17 30.96 7.77
N VAL A 147 4.97 31.53 7.85
CA VAL A 147 4.58 32.43 8.95
C VAL A 147 4.32 31.67 10.25
N LEU A 148 3.73 30.48 10.16
CA LEU A 148 3.39 29.65 11.31
C LEU A 148 4.60 28.93 11.92
N ALA A 149 5.46 28.34 11.07
CA ALA A 149 6.48 27.39 11.49
C ALA A 149 7.74 28.13 12.01
N PRO A 150 8.09 27.97 13.30
CA PRO A 150 9.35 28.52 13.81
C PRO A 150 10.57 27.77 13.20
N PRO A 151 11.76 28.38 13.17
CA PRO A 151 12.97 27.76 12.63
C PRO A 151 13.25 26.35 13.17
N ALA A 152 12.98 26.11 14.46
CA ALA A 152 13.16 24.81 15.10
C ALA A 152 12.31 23.68 14.47
N TRP A 153 11.19 24.01 13.82
CA TRP A 153 10.40 22.99 13.10
C TRP A 153 11.11 22.52 11.82
N TYR A 154 11.79 23.42 11.10
CA TYR A 154 12.59 23.04 9.93
C TYR A 154 13.76 22.13 10.31
N GLU A 155 14.40 22.39 11.44
CA GLU A 155 15.48 21.52 11.95
C GLU A 155 14.94 20.14 12.34
N ARG A 156 13.74 20.09 12.98
CA ARG A 156 13.17 18.86 13.54
C ARG A 156 12.40 18.02 12.50
N TYR A 157 11.76 18.65 11.53
CA TYR A 157 10.88 17.98 10.57
C TYR A 157 11.32 18.11 9.11
N GLY A 158 12.39 18.82 8.81
CA GLY A 158 12.89 19.02 7.45
C GLY A 158 13.52 17.77 6.81
N ARG A 159 13.92 16.80 7.63
CA ARG A 159 14.46 15.51 7.18
C ARG A 159 13.54 14.38 7.61
N ARG A 160 13.66 13.21 6.97
CA ARG A 160 12.97 12.01 7.42
C ARG A 160 13.41 11.66 8.84
N ILE A 161 12.48 11.20 9.66
CA ILE A 161 12.78 10.85 11.06
C ILE A 161 13.81 9.71 11.16
N GLU A 162 13.83 8.82 10.16
CA GLU A 162 14.82 7.74 10.05
C GLU A 162 16.27 8.24 9.89
N ASP A 163 16.45 9.44 9.33
CA ASP A 163 17.76 10.06 9.15
C ASP A 163 18.20 10.86 10.40
N MET A 164 17.34 10.88 11.43
CA MET A 164 17.58 11.63 12.66
C MET A 164 17.90 10.70 13.82
N ARG A 165 18.90 11.08 14.63
CA ARG A 165 19.22 10.38 15.86
C ARG A 165 18.26 10.79 16.97
N LEU A 166 17.12 10.09 17.07
CA LEU A 166 16.16 10.34 18.14
C LEU A 166 16.68 9.82 19.50
N PRO A 167 16.22 10.42 20.63
CA PRO A 167 16.52 9.87 21.96
C PRO A 167 15.99 8.44 22.09
N GLU A 168 16.86 7.50 22.48
CA GLU A 168 16.52 6.08 22.49
C GLU A 168 15.57 5.70 23.64
N THR A 169 15.81 6.20 24.83
CA THR A 169 15.06 5.83 26.04
C THR A 169 15.00 6.95 27.08
N GLY A 170 14.10 6.79 28.07
CA GLY A 170 14.06 7.59 29.28
C GLY A 170 13.48 9.00 29.12
N PRO A 171 13.72 9.89 30.10
CA PRO A 171 13.07 11.20 30.18
C PRO A 171 13.27 12.10 28.95
N LYS A 172 14.40 11.99 28.26
CA LYS A 172 14.65 12.74 27.03
C LYS A 172 13.71 12.32 25.89
N ARG A 173 13.41 11.02 25.79
CA ARG A 173 12.46 10.52 24.80
C ARG A 173 11.05 10.96 25.11
N ASP A 174 10.65 10.94 26.38
CA ASP A 174 9.33 11.39 26.81
C ASP A 174 9.16 12.90 26.59
N ALA A 175 10.19 13.70 26.90
CA ALA A 175 10.21 15.13 26.63
C ALA A 175 10.09 15.43 25.13
N TYR A 176 10.85 14.70 24.29
CA TYR A 176 10.75 14.83 22.83
C TYR A 176 9.35 14.49 22.32
N ALA A 177 8.76 13.40 22.81
CA ALA A 177 7.40 13.02 22.42
C ALA A 177 6.35 14.05 22.86
N ALA A 178 6.48 14.60 24.08
CA ALA A 178 5.61 15.68 24.58
C ALA A 178 5.72 16.94 23.73
N GLN A 179 6.95 17.28 23.31
CA GLN A 179 7.20 18.43 22.41
C GLN A 179 6.56 18.23 21.06
N VAL A 180 6.76 17.05 20.41
CA VAL A 180 6.08 16.70 19.14
C VAL A 180 4.56 16.77 19.31
N GLY A 181 4.04 16.30 20.43
CA GLY A 181 2.61 16.35 20.75
C GLY A 181 2.06 17.79 20.83
N ALA A 182 2.76 18.67 21.54
CA ALA A 182 2.39 20.08 21.68
C ALA A 182 2.45 20.82 20.33
N GLU A 183 3.50 20.58 19.53
CA GLU A 183 3.66 21.17 18.21
C GLU A 183 2.56 20.72 17.23
N GLY A 184 2.16 19.46 17.27
CA GLY A 184 1.05 18.98 16.45
C GLY A 184 -0.30 19.55 16.90
N TYR A 185 -0.55 19.70 18.21
CA TYR A 185 -1.74 20.43 18.68
C TYR A 185 -1.73 21.88 18.24
N ARG A 186 -0.60 22.56 18.35
CA ARG A 186 -0.47 23.94 17.85
C ARG A 186 -0.83 24.05 16.36
N LEU A 187 -0.33 23.12 15.53
CA LEU A 187 -0.70 23.07 14.12
C LEU A 187 -2.20 22.83 13.93
N LEU A 188 -2.77 21.85 14.61
CA LEU A 188 -4.21 21.51 14.51
C LEU A 188 -5.11 22.66 14.97
N ASP A 189 -4.72 23.39 16.04
CA ASP A 189 -5.46 24.54 16.56
C ASP A 189 -5.41 25.70 15.57
N THR A 190 -4.24 25.98 15.00
CA THR A 190 -4.11 27.02 13.97
C THR A 190 -4.92 26.69 12.72
N LEU A 191 -4.93 25.41 12.29
CA LEU A 191 -5.77 24.95 11.17
C LEU A 191 -7.28 25.01 11.44
N ALA A 192 -7.69 25.03 12.72
CA ALA A 192 -9.08 25.22 13.11
C ALA A 192 -9.49 26.71 13.21
N GLY A 193 -8.53 27.63 13.19
CA GLY A 193 -8.76 29.06 13.26
C GLY A 193 -9.26 29.65 11.94
N SER A 194 -9.83 30.87 12.02
CA SER A 194 -10.37 31.61 10.85
C SER A 194 -9.32 32.03 9.83
N ASP A 195 -8.06 32.15 10.24
CA ASP A 195 -6.97 32.64 9.41
C ASP A 195 -6.29 31.54 8.58
N ALA A 196 -6.69 30.29 8.78
CA ALA A 196 -6.17 29.17 7.99
C ALA A 196 -6.94 29.04 6.66
N PRO A 197 -6.24 28.77 5.55
CA PRO A 197 -6.89 28.39 4.31
C PRO A 197 -7.82 27.17 4.53
N PRO A 198 -9.09 27.23 4.09
CA PRO A 198 -10.11 26.24 4.47
C PRO A 198 -9.75 24.81 4.02
N ASP A 199 -9.07 24.67 2.87
CA ASP A 199 -8.75 23.38 2.28
C ASP A 199 -7.65 22.61 3.05
N LEU A 200 -6.83 23.31 3.84
CA LEU A 200 -5.72 22.69 4.56
C LEU A 200 -6.20 21.68 5.62
N SER A 201 -7.35 21.94 6.24
CA SER A 201 -7.90 21.06 7.27
C SER A 201 -8.39 19.70 6.72
N THR A 202 -8.59 19.60 5.40
CA THR A 202 -9.08 18.41 4.69
C THR A 202 -7.98 17.62 4.01
N LEU A 203 -6.74 18.12 4.02
CA LEU A 203 -5.60 17.39 3.46
C LEU A 203 -5.45 15.99 4.08
N PRO A 204 -5.21 14.95 3.29
CA PRO A 204 -5.09 13.58 3.77
C PRO A 204 -4.15 13.41 4.95
N SER A 205 -2.96 14.00 4.91
CA SER A 205 -1.98 13.91 6.00
C SER A 205 -2.43 14.64 7.27
N VAL A 206 -3.20 15.73 7.15
CA VAL A 206 -3.79 16.45 8.29
C VAL A 206 -4.91 15.64 8.93
N VAL A 207 -5.72 14.95 8.14
CA VAL A 207 -6.73 14.01 8.65
C VAL A 207 -6.06 12.87 9.42
N VAL A 208 -4.98 12.32 8.89
CA VAL A 208 -4.18 11.29 9.57
C VAL A 208 -3.55 11.83 10.86
N LEU A 209 -2.98 13.04 10.82
CA LEU A 209 -2.42 13.70 12.00
C LEU A 209 -3.48 13.81 13.11
N ARG A 210 -4.67 14.29 12.79
CA ARG A 210 -5.77 14.44 13.76
C ARG A 210 -6.14 13.09 14.40
N ARG A 211 -6.24 12.02 13.59
CA ARG A 211 -6.54 10.67 14.05
C ARG A 211 -5.44 10.11 14.97
N VAL A 212 -4.18 10.27 14.59
CA VAL A 212 -3.02 9.81 15.37
C VAL A 212 -2.93 10.57 16.69
N TRP A 213 -3.12 11.91 16.69
CA TRP A 213 -3.08 12.72 17.91
C TRP A 213 -4.18 12.36 18.88
N ALA A 214 -5.42 12.23 18.43
CA ALA A 214 -6.55 11.82 19.27
C ALA A 214 -6.29 10.48 19.99
N ARG A 215 -5.56 9.56 19.34
CA ARG A 215 -5.22 8.27 19.93
C ARG A 215 -4.05 8.31 20.91
N HIS A 216 -3.03 9.09 20.59
CA HIS A 216 -1.74 9.00 21.27
C HIS A 216 -1.50 10.05 22.35
N PHE A 217 -2.20 11.18 22.30
CA PHE A 217 -1.98 12.30 23.21
C PHE A 217 -3.23 12.70 24.00
N GLU A 218 -2.97 13.26 25.17
CA GLU A 218 -3.92 14.04 25.96
C GLU A 218 -3.43 15.47 26.02
N ARG A 219 -4.37 16.43 25.92
CA ARG A 219 -4.07 17.81 26.18
C ARG A 219 -3.85 18.00 27.68
N THR A 220 -2.85 18.75 28.06
CA THR A 220 -2.64 19.19 29.44
C THR A 220 -2.95 20.66 29.54
N GLU A 221 -3.62 21.06 30.65
CA GLU A 221 -3.89 22.46 30.95
C GLU A 221 -2.57 23.24 31.03
N PRO A 222 -2.55 24.53 30.59
CA PRO A 222 -1.42 25.40 30.78
C PRO A 222 -1.12 25.54 32.27
N GLY A 223 0.03 25.05 32.73
CA GLY A 223 0.49 25.16 34.11
C GLY A 223 0.60 23.89 34.94
N SER A 224 0.20 22.72 34.46
CA SER A 224 0.34 21.46 35.19
C SER A 224 1.58 20.66 34.75
N GLY A 225 2.73 21.08 35.19
CA GLY A 225 3.91 20.23 35.37
C GLY A 225 4.96 20.22 34.26
N GLY A 226 6.15 20.67 34.60
CA GLY A 226 7.40 20.37 33.91
C GLY A 226 8.09 21.61 33.35
N SER A 227 9.12 22.06 34.06
CA SER A 227 10.07 23.09 33.64
C SER A 227 10.73 22.72 32.30
N GLY A 228 10.23 23.26 31.23
CA GLY A 228 10.84 23.27 29.91
C GLY A 228 10.44 24.55 29.22
N ASP A 229 11.41 25.37 28.90
CA ASP A 229 11.31 26.68 28.24
C ASP A 229 10.66 26.52 26.85
N ALA A 230 9.32 26.46 26.82
CA ALA A 230 8.52 26.53 25.59
C ALA A 230 7.64 27.79 25.72
N GLY A 231 8.19 28.92 25.37
CA GLY A 231 7.45 30.16 25.21
C GLY A 231 6.37 30.00 24.12
N GLY A 232 5.13 29.88 24.54
CA GLY A 232 3.99 29.84 23.64
C GLY A 232 2.71 29.47 24.40
N ASP A 233 1.68 30.29 24.23
CA ASP A 233 0.32 30.20 24.79
C ASP A 233 -0.48 28.98 24.28
N GLY A 234 0.18 27.83 24.08
CA GLY A 234 -0.42 26.57 23.63
C GLY A 234 -0.34 25.50 24.69
N GLY A 235 -1.48 24.88 25.03
CA GLY A 235 -1.57 23.79 25.99
C GLY A 235 -0.54 22.68 25.73
N GLY A 236 -0.01 22.08 26.79
CA GLY A 236 0.95 20.97 26.71
C GLY A 236 0.30 19.68 26.19
N ALA A 237 1.14 18.71 25.82
CA ALA A 237 0.71 17.38 25.40
C ALA A 237 1.37 16.30 26.27
N ARG A 238 0.60 15.32 26.72
CA ARG A 238 1.10 14.13 27.41
C ARG A 238 0.77 12.89 26.60
N LEU A 239 1.74 12.01 26.43
CA LEU A 239 1.48 10.71 25.85
C LEU A 239 0.51 9.89 26.70
N ARG A 240 -0.55 9.41 26.09
CA ARG A 240 -1.43 8.43 26.73
C ARG A 240 -0.64 7.15 27.04
N PRO A 241 -0.96 6.45 28.14
CA PRO A 241 -0.44 5.09 28.34
C PRO A 241 -0.72 4.23 27.10
N VAL A 242 0.17 3.27 26.83
CA VAL A 242 -0.04 2.32 25.72
C VAL A 242 -1.31 1.54 26.01
N GLN A 243 -2.41 1.93 25.40
CA GLN A 243 -3.64 1.14 25.46
C GLN A 243 -3.38 -0.16 24.73
N GLY A 244 -3.78 -1.28 25.34
CA GLY A 244 -3.68 -2.60 24.75
C GLY A 244 -4.28 -2.62 23.32
N ARG A 245 -3.88 -3.59 22.52
CA ARG A 245 -4.29 -3.76 21.12
C ARG A 245 -5.81 -3.74 20.96
N GLY A 246 -6.40 -2.53 20.90
CA GLY A 246 -7.78 -2.36 20.43
C GLY A 246 -7.86 -2.71 18.96
N PRO A 247 -8.92 -3.41 18.51
CA PRO A 247 -9.05 -3.76 17.11
C PRO A 247 -9.20 -2.52 16.23
N GLY A 248 -8.48 -2.49 15.14
CA GLY A 248 -8.94 -1.88 13.91
C GLY A 248 -8.48 -0.47 13.57
N ASP A 249 -8.15 0.42 14.51
CA ASP A 249 -7.96 1.85 14.18
C ASP A 249 -6.55 2.40 14.39
N ARG A 250 -5.57 1.51 14.53
CA ARG A 250 -4.16 1.92 14.68
C ARG A 250 -3.55 2.23 13.32
N VAL A 251 -3.06 3.44 13.17
CA VAL A 251 -2.20 3.83 12.05
C VAL A 251 -0.77 3.34 12.34
N GLU A 252 -0.21 2.54 11.47
CA GLU A 252 1.18 2.03 11.59
C GLU A 252 2.16 2.92 10.83
N SER A 253 1.69 3.62 9.79
CA SER A 253 2.46 4.59 9.01
C SER A 253 1.55 5.70 8.51
N PRO A 254 2.01 6.98 8.46
CA PRO A 254 1.23 8.05 7.85
C PRO A 254 1.12 7.94 6.32
N TYR A 255 1.96 7.12 5.69
CA TYR A 255 2.01 6.93 4.24
C TYR A 255 1.16 5.75 3.74
N ASP A 256 0.75 4.87 4.64
CA ASP A 256 -0.14 3.76 4.36
C ASP A 256 -1.04 3.52 5.58
N THR A 257 -2.19 4.18 5.57
CA THR A 257 -3.12 4.18 6.70
C THR A 257 -3.93 2.89 6.82
N ASP A 258 -3.88 2.03 5.82
CA ASP A 258 -4.59 0.74 5.80
C ASP A 258 -3.70 -0.44 6.17
N ALA A 259 -2.39 -0.29 6.08
CA ALA A 259 -1.45 -1.27 6.57
C ALA A 259 -1.67 -1.53 8.07
N ARG A 260 -1.65 -2.81 8.48
CA ARG A 260 -1.82 -3.22 9.87
C ARG A 260 -0.73 -4.19 10.29
N PHE A 261 -0.38 -4.11 11.56
CA PHE A 261 0.54 -5.07 12.17
C PHE A 261 -0.20 -6.37 12.50
N ARG A 262 0.42 -7.50 12.18
CA ARG A 262 -0.03 -8.84 12.55
C ARG A 262 1.14 -9.73 12.96
N THR A 263 0.82 -10.72 13.81
CA THR A 263 1.69 -11.86 14.11
C THR A 263 0.91 -13.14 13.84
N LYS A 264 1.48 -14.05 13.04
CA LYS A 264 0.91 -15.37 12.75
C LYS A 264 2.04 -16.39 12.62
N GLY A 265 1.97 -17.52 13.35
CA GLY A 265 2.94 -18.61 13.25
C GLY A 265 4.40 -18.19 13.48
N GLY A 266 4.65 -17.21 14.38
CA GLY A 266 5.99 -16.69 14.63
C GLY A 266 6.45 -15.57 13.68
N THR A 267 5.79 -15.39 12.54
CA THR A 267 6.07 -14.30 11.60
C THR A 267 5.36 -13.02 12.04
N ARG A 268 6.08 -11.91 11.98
CA ARG A 268 5.56 -10.56 12.29
C ARG A 268 5.70 -9.69 11.05
N TRP A 269 4.65 -8.95 10.72
CA TRP A 269 4.70 -8.01 9.59
C TRP A 269 3.70 -6.87 9.76
N THR A 270 3.98 -5.76 9.09
CA THR A 270 3.06 -4.65 8.87
C THR A 270 2.66 -4.64 7.40
N GLY A 271 1.36 -4.66 7.13
CA GLY A 271 0.85 -4.69 5.75
C GLY A 271 -0.50 -5.34 5.63
N TYR A 272 -0.58 -6.33 4.75
CA TYR A 272 -1.83 -6.91 4.27
C TYR A 272 -1.82 -8.43 4.33
N MET A 273 -3.00 -9.03 4.21
CA MET A 273 -3.20 -10.42 3.84
C MET A 273 -3.75 -10.48 2.42
N VAL A 274 -3.21 -11.37 1.62
CA VAL A 274 -3.76 -11.69 0.30
C VAL A 274 -4.30 -13.12 0.33
N HIS A 275 -5.54 -13.29 -0.11
CA HIS A 275 -6.20 -14.57 -0.29
C HIS A 275 -6.20 -14.89 -1.79
N LEU A 276 -5.43 -15.89 -2.17
CA LEU A 276 -5.33 -16.34 -3.55
C LEU A 276 -6.16 -17.59 -3.76
N THR A 277 -7.08 -17.55 -4.71
CA THR A 277 -7.82 -18.72 -5.17
C THR A 277 -7.20 -19.21 -6.47
N GLU A 278 -6.80 -20.47 -6.51
CA GLU A 278 -6.24 -21.10 -7.70
C GLU A 278 -7.06 -22.32 -8.17
N SER A 279 -6.95 -22.63 -9.46
CA SER A 279 -7.42 -23.90 -10.01
C SER A 279 -6.49 -25.04 -9.57
N CYS A 280 -7.05 -26.20 -9.27
CA CYS A 280 -6.28 -27.39 -8.84
C CYS A 280 -6.76 -28.69 -9.48
N ASP A 281 -7.20 -28.62 -10.74
CA ASP A 281 -7.58 -29.80 -11.52
C ASP A 281 -6.35 -30.58 -11.96
N GLU A 282 -6.46 -31.90 -11.93
CA GLU A 282 -5.40 -32.79 -12.44
C GLU A 282 -5.23 -32.63 -13.95
N GLY A 283 -3.98 -32.58 -14.40
CA GLY A 283 -3.62 -32.43 -15.81
C GLY A 283 -3.88 -31.04 -16.41
N ALA A 284 -4.29 -30.06 -15.61
CA ALA A 284 -4.45 -28.67 -16.02
C ALA A 284 -3.45 -27.75 -15.30
N PRO A 285 -3.08 -26.62 -15.92
CA PRO A 285 -2.23 -25.64 -15.25
C PRO A 285 -2.93 -25.05 -14.03
N ARG A 286 -2.15 -24.70 -13.00
CA ARG A 286 -2.64 -23.97 -11.84
C ARG A 286 -2.69 -22.48 -12.18
N LEU A 287 -3.89 -21.93 -12.22
CA LEU A 287 -4.14 -20.55 -12.54
C LEU A 287 -4.72 -19.83 -11.33
N VAL A 288 -4.23 -18.65 -11.02
CA VAL A 288 -4.86 -17.77 -10.03
C VAL A 288 -6.17 -17.26 -10.63
N LEU A 289 -7.28 -17.54 -9.96
CA LEU A 289 -8.65 -17.20 -10.38
C LEU A 289 -9.13 -15.91 -9.74
N HIS A 290 -8.67 -15.64 -8.52
CA HIS A 290 -9.08 -14.48 -7.74
C HIS A 290 -8.02 -14.14 -6.69
N ALA A 291 -7.82 -12.84 -6.47
CA ALA A 291 -7.02 -12.31 -5.38
C ALA A 291 -7.89 -11.34 -4.57
N ASP A 292 -8.01 -11.59 -3.27
CA ASP A 292 -8.69 -10.71 -2.33
C ASP A 292 -7.68 -10.19 -1.31
N THR A 293 -7.52 -8.89 -1.22
CA THR A 293 -6.54 -8.25 -0.34
C THR A 293 -7.24 -7.52 0.80
N THR A 294 -6.77 -7.76 2.02
CA THR A 294 -7.31 -7.12 3.22
C THR A 294 -6.18 -6.61 4.10
N PRO A 295 -6.42 -5.60 4.97
CA PRO A 295 -5.47 -5.26 6.03
C PRO A 295 -5.08 -6.50 6.84
N ALA A 296 -3.82 -6.58 7.27
CA ALA A 296 -3.28 -7.80 7.88
C ALA A 296 -4.05 -8.29 9.12
N ASN A 297 -4.70 -7.39 9.87
CA ASN A 297 -5.48 -7.70 11.06
C ASN A 297 -6.88 -8.31 10.79
N VAL A 298 -7.32 -8.32 9.54
CA VAL A 298 -8.61 -8.94 9.17
C VAL A 298 -8.48 -10.46 9.24
N HIS A 299 -9.46 -11.12 9.89
CA HIS A 299 -9.49 -12.57 9.96
C HIS A 299 -9.89 -13.19 8.62
N GLU A 300 -9.42 -14.40 8.36
CA GLU A 300 -9.62 -15.11 7.09
C GLU A 300 -11.06 -15.61 6.93
N ALA A 301 -11.68 -16.13 8.00
CA ALA A 301 -13.00 -16.76 7.94
C ALA A 301 -14.11 -15.85 7.36
N PRO A 302 -14.23 -14.56 7.73
CA PRO A 302 -15.21 -13.65 7.13
C PRO A 302 -14.99 -13.38 5.64
N ARG A 303 -13.80 -13.67 5.09
CA ARG A 303 -13.50 -13.44 3.66
C ARG A 303 -14.00 -14.55 2.74
N THR A 304 -14.38 -15.70 3.29
CA THR A 304 -14.84 -16.85 2.49
C THR A 304 -16.05 -16.51 1.62
N ALA A 305 -17.09 -15.89 2.18
CA ALA A 305 -18.29 -15.54 1.43
C ALA A 305 -18.01 -14.49 0.33
N PRO A 306 -17.37 -13.33 0.61
CA PRO A 306 -17.00 -12.37 -0.42
C PRO A 306 -16.16 -12.96 -1.57
N ILE A 307 -15.21 -13.85 -1.25
CA ILE A 307 -14.40 -14.53 -2.28
C ILE A 307 -15.26 -15.43 -3.16
N HIS A 308 -16.20 -16.20 -2.57
CA HIS A 308 -17.12 -17.03 -3.33
C HIS A 308 -18.05 -16.20 -4.22
N ASP A 309 -18.56 -15.08 -3.73
CA ASP A 309 -19.41 -14.17 -4.50
C ASP A 309 -18.66 -13.57 -5.69
N ALA A 310 -17.40 -13.16 -5.47
CA ALA A 310 -16.55 -12.64 -6.53
C ALA A 310 -16.22 -13.71 -7.59
N LEU A 311 -15.98 -14.96 -7.18
CA LEU A 311 -15.79 -16.07 -8.10
C LEU A 311 -17.07 -16.40 -8.87
N ALA A 312 -18.23 -16.33 -8.22
CA ALA A 312 -19.54 -16.53 -8.87
C ALA A 312 -19.78 -15.45 -9.93
N ALA A 313 -19.51 -14.19 -9.62
CA ALA A 313 -19.64 -13.07 -10.57
C ALA A 313 -18.74 -13.25 -11.81
N LYS A 314 -17.57 -13.90 -11.66
CA LYS A 314 -16.67 -14.25 -12.78
C LYS A 314 -17.09 -15.53 -13.53
N GLY A 315 -18.23 -16.16 -13.18
CA GLY A 315 -18.67 -17.44 -13.75
C GLY A 315 -17.78 -18.64 -13.34
N LEU A 316 -17.06 -18.50 -12.22
CA LEU A 316 -16.13 -19.50 -11.69
C LEU A 316 -16.66 -20.17 -10.42
N ALA A 317 -17.94 -20.00 -10.08
CA ALA A 317 -18.56 -20.67 -8.93
C ALA A 317 -18.52 -22.18 -9.05
N ARG A 318 -18.31 -22.89 -7.92
CA ARG A 318 -18.08 -24.34 -7.87
C ARG A 318 -19.07 -25.12 -7.05
N ARG A 319 -19.04 -26.45 -7.25
CA ARG A 319 -19.79 -27.41 -6.42
C ARG A 319 -19.15 -27.68 -5.06
N SER A 320 -17.83 -27.54 -4.93
CA SER A 320 -17.11 -27.72 -3.65
C SER A 320 -15.85 -26.89 -3.62
N THR A 321 -15.66 -26.10 -2.58
CA THR A 321 -14.44 -25.36 -2.30
C THR A 321 -13.73 -26.01 -1.12
N TRP A 322 -12.47 -26.36 -1.28
CA TRP A 322 -11.63 -26.80 -0.17
C TRP A 322 -10.96 -25.55 0.42
N TRP A 323 -11.25 -25.29 1.67
CA TRP A 323 -10.54 -24.33 2.47
C TRP A 323 -9.45 -25.05 3.23
N THR A 324 -8.22 -24.60 3.15
CA THR A 324 -7.15 -25.09 4.03
C THR A 324 -7.34 -24.40 5.37
N PRO A 325 -7.76 -25.09 6.44
CA PRO A 325 -7.85 -24.47 7.75
C PRO A 325 -6.46 -24.00 8.18
N PRO A 326 -6.36 -22.90 8.95
CA PRO A 326 -5.08 -22.48 9.50
C PRO A 326 -4.50 -23.63 10.29
N THR A 327 -3.29 -24.04 9.96
CA THR A 327 -2.56 -25.12 10.61
C THR A 327 -2.41 -24.78 12.09
N SER A 328 -3.23 -25.39 12.95
CA SER A 328 -2.96 -25.50 14.37
C SER A 328 -1.62 -26.25 14.50
N ALA A 329 -0.77 -25.79 15.43
CA ALA A 329 0.59 -26.19 15.69
C ALA A 329 0.99 -27.63 15.32
N PRO A 330 2.23 -27.88 14.86
CA PRO A 330 2.69 -29.19 14.47
C PRO A 330 2.75 -30.10 15.69
N SER A 331 1.99 -31.20 15.63
CA SER A 331 2.26 -32.36 16.43
C SER A 331 3.59 -32.97 15.93
N THR A 332 4.51 -33.18 16.86
CA THR A 332 5.81 -33.79 16.65
C THR A 332 5.65 -35.22 16.05
N SER A 333 5.90 -35.34 14.76
CA SER A 333 6.27 -36.60 14.10
C SER A 333 6.90 -36.27 12.75
N SER A 334 8.17 -36.58 12.65
CA SER A 334 9.15 -36.70 11.56
C SER A 334 8.81 -36.24 10.12
N PRO A 335 9.80 -35.68 9.38
CA PRO A 335 9.57 -34.88 8.18
C PRO A 335 9.46 -35.75 6.91
N PRO A 336 8.73 -35.30 5.93
CA PRO A 336 9.07 -35.55 4.53
C PRO A 336 9.71 -34.32 3.88
N ALA A 337 10.57 -34.60 2.91
CA ALA A 337 11.54 -33.79 2.27
C ALA A 337 11.04 -32.51 1.60
N SER A 338 11.88 -31.47 1.71
CA SER A 338 12.13 -30.34 0.80
C SER A 338 11.03 -29.89 -0.16
N GLY A 339 10.34 -28.82 0.24
CA GLY A 339 9.64 -27.90 -0.65
C GLY A 339 10.05 -26.49 -0.30
N THR A 340 10.83 -25.87 -1.14
CA THR A 340 11.31 -24.49 -0.99
C THR A 340 10.13 -23.52 -0.99
N ALA A 341 9.92 -22.85 0.13
CA ALA A 341 9.04 -21.70 0.22
C ALA A 341 9.70 -20.53 -0.52
N SER A 342 9.17 -20.17 -1.68
CA SER A 342 9.57 -18.96 -2.38
C SER A 342 8.93 -17.75 -1.71
N THR A 343 9.75 -16.97 -1.04
CA THR A 343 9.41 -15.61 -0.59
C THR A 343 9.35 -14.69 -1.79
N TRP A 344 8.17 -14.14 -2.05
CA TRP A 344 7.97 -13.13 -3.08
C TRP A 344 8.30 -11.75 -2.47
N SER A 345 9.41 -11.18 -2.86
CA SER A 345 9.72 -9.78 -2.59
C SER A 345 9.34 -8.93 -3.80
N VAL A 346 8.49 -7.93 -3.60
CA VAL A 346 8.24 -6.87 -4.58
C VAL A 346 9.49 -5.99 -4.59
N PRO A 347 10.13 -5.74 -5.75
CA PRO A 347 11.28 -4.82 -5.79
C PRO A 347 10.81 -3.43 -5.41
N ALA A 348 11.46 -2.85 -4.39
CA ALA A 348 11.31 -1.45 -4.04
C ALA A 348 11.75 -0.60 -5.23
N GLY A 349 10.83 0.24 -5.74
CA GLY A 349 11.16 1.22 -6.75
C GLY A 349 12.23 2.17 -6.20
N GLY A 350 13.44 2.06 -6.70
CA GLY A 350 14.47 3.05 -6.49
C GLY A 350 14.13 4.33 -7.26
N THR A 351 14.27 5.44 -6.59
CA THR A 351 14.18 6.82 -7.10
C THR A 351 15.09 7.06 -8.29
#